data_5d9923a7b275c86601893226901fe197
#
_entry.id   5d9923a7b275c86601893226901fe197
#
_cell.length_a   1.000
_cell.length_b   1.000
_cell.length_c   1.000
_cell.angle_alpha   90.00
_cell.angle_beta   90.00
_cell.angle_gamma   90.00
#
_symmetry.space_group_name_H-M   'P 1'
#
loop_
_entity.id
_entity.type
_entity.pdbx_description
1 polymer ?
#
loop_
_entity_poly.entity_id
_entity_poly.type
_entity_poly.pdbx_seq_one_letter_code
_entity_poly.pdbx_strand_id
1 'polypeptide(L)'
;MYDRKFVAYENLSKFLFDGIGDYEIPLIKKDDITFDDFIGFNFAKSCKNSKDKCLHFYLDDYQFTRLWNRPNNYINLISQFSCVCSPDYSLYTDFPKAIQIYNHYRKHWLAAYWQLHGIKVIPTINWSDKDSFAWCFDGEPKNATVTISSVGTQNDKIKRLLFLQGYDEMMKRLEPKKIIFYGEIPKECYGNIVRVKAFQEKFREVKLDER
;
A
#
# COMPACT_ATOMS: atom_id res chain seq x y z
N MET A 1 17.52 30.39 0.02
CA MET A 1 16.87 29.06 -0.01
C MET A 1 15.38 29.32 0.12
N TYR A 2 14.58 28.99 -0.90
CA TYR A 2 13.15 29.21 -0.83
C TYR A 2 12.52 28.17 0.11
N ASP A 3 11.69 28.61 1.05
CA ASP A 3 10.87 27.69 1.87
C ASP A 3 9.81 27.03 0.96
N ARG A 4 10.07 25.80 0.57
CA ARG A 4 9.27 25.06 -0.42
C ARG A 4 8.18 24.18 0.22
N LYS A 5 7.57 24.61 1.31
CA LYS A 5 6.47 23.84 1.93
C LYS A 5 5.28 23.61 1.00
N PHE A 6 5.08 24.54 0.05
CA PHE A 6 4.04 24.42 -0.97
C PHE A 6 4.65 24.72 -2.33
N VAL A 7 4.62 23.74 -3.21
CA VAL A 7 5.11 23.89 -4.59
C VAL A 7 4.01 23.48 -5.54
N ALA A 8 3.76 24.31 -6.53
CA ALA A 8 2.94 23.91 -7.66
C ALA A 8 3.76 22.96 -8.56
N TYR A 9 3.42 21.68 -8.57
CA TYR A 9 3.94 20.71 -9.50
C TYR A 9 2.78 19.86 -10.06
N GLU A 10 2.89 19.36 -11.27
CA GLU A 10 1.80 18.78 -12.03
C GLU A 10 0.57 19.70 -12.10
N ASN A 11 0.80 21.03 -12.18
CA ASN A 11 -0.25 22.07 -12.13
C ASN A 11 -1.14 22.01 -10.87
N LEU A 12 -0.66 21.42 -9.79
CA LEU A 12 -1.34 21.33 -8.50
C LEU A 12 -0.43 21.82 -7.39
N SER A 13 -1.01 22.48 -6.40
CA SER A 13 -0.31 22.77 -5.16
C SER A 13 -0.32 21.51 -4.29
N LYS A 14 0.86 20.94 -4.06
CA LYS A 14 1.03 19.80 -3.16
C LYS A 14 2.01 20.16 -2.05
N PHE A 15 1.70 19.67 -0.85
CA PHE A 15 2.60 19.80 0.28
C PHE A 15 3.90 19.01 0.04
N LEU A 16 5.05 19.58 0.40
CA LEU A 16 6.32 18.87 0.36
C LEU A 16 6.61 18.30 1.75
N PHE A 17 6.76 16.99 1.82
CA PHE A 17 7.18 16.28 3.02
C PHE A 17 8.70 16.12 3.01
N ASP A 18 9.30 16.03 4.20
CA ASP A 18 10.66 15.55 4.32
C ASP A 18 10.73 14.11 3.83
N GLY A 19 11.70 13.79 3.00
CA GLY A 19 11.86 12.50 2.36
C GLY A 19 13.17 11.81 2.74
N ILE A 20 13.24 10.51 2.42
CA ILE A 20 14.41 9.65 2.64
C ILE A 20 14.90 9.09 1.30
N GLY A 21 16.22 8.81 1.24
CA GLY A 21 16.90 8.25 0.09
C GLY A 21 17.10 9.25 -1.04
N ASP A 22 17.66 8.76 -2.14
CA ASP A 22 18.03 9.58 -3.30
C ASP A 22 16.81 10.20 -4.02
N TYR A 23 15.61 9.65 -3.76
CA TYR A 23 14.36 10.07 -4.40
C TYR A 23 13.44 10.85 -3.44
N GLU A 24 13.94 11.23 -2.27
CA GLU A 24 13.20 12.04 -1.28
C GLU A 24 11.79 11.47 -0.98
N ILE A 25 11.71 10.15 -0.78
CA ILE A 25 10.45 9.44 -0.53
C ILE A 25 9.86 9.87 0.82
N PRO A 26 8.62 10.40 0.88
CA PRO A 26 8.00 10.83 2.12
C PRO A 26 7.86 9.70 3.15
N LEU A 27 8.10 10.01 4.42
CA LEU A 27 7.99 9.04 5.51
C LEU A 27 6.54 8.71 5.84
N ILE A 28 6.23 7.42 5.98
CA ILE A 28 5.01 6.93 6.62
C ILE A 28 5.34 6.69 8.11
N LYS A 29 4.58 7.32 9.00
CA LYS A 29 4.74 7.11 10.44
C LYS A 29 4.07 5.80 10.85
N LYS A 30 4.67 5.13 11.84
CA LYS A 30 4.07 3.95 12.48
C LYS A 30 2.84 4.35 13.29
N ASP A 31 1.74 3.65 13.08
CA ASP A 31 0.49 3.81 13.82
C ASP A 31 0.13 2.52 14.59
N ASP A 32 -0.46 2.66 15.77
CA ASP A 32 -1.11 1.56 16.48
C ASP A 32 -2.53 1.39 15.94
N ILE A 33 -2.77 0.26 15.27
CA ILE A 33 -3.95 0.05 14.45
C ILE A 33 -4.66 -1.24 14.84
N THR A 34 -5.97 -1.12 15.05
CA THR A 34 -6.90 -2.23 15.21
C THR A 34 -8.08 -2.05 14.25
N PHE A 35 -8.55 -3.12 13.66
CA PHE A 35 -9.73 -3.16 12.79
C PHE A 35 -10.23 -4.61 12.70
N ASP A 36 -11.50 -4.77 12.34
CA ASP A 36 -12.15 -6.09 12.31
C ASP A 36 -12.22 -6.66 10.89
N ASP A 37 -12.29 -5.82 9.87
CA ASP A 37 -12.47 -6.27 8.48
C ASP A 37 -11.68 -5.41 7.48
N PHE A 38 -11.46 -5.97 6.30
CA PHE A 38 -10.65 -5.40 5.23
C PHE A 38 -11.53 -5.17 3.99
N ILE A 39 -11.64 -3.92 3.52
CA ILE A 39 -12.55 -3.55 2.43
C ILE A 39 -11.85 -2.75 1.33
N GLY A 40 -12.16 -3.05 0.06
CA GLY A 40 -11.58 -2.34 -1.08
C GLY A 40 -12.13 -0.92 -1.24
N PHE A 41 -11.29 0.00 -1.70
CA PHE A 41 -11.66 1.39 -1.94
C PHE A 41 -12.83 1.55 -2.92
N ASN A 42 -13.01 0.63 -3.87
CA ASN A 42 -14.15 0.60 -4.79
C ASN A 42 -15.51 0.50 -4.07
N PHE A 43 -15.54 -0.05 -2.86
CA PHE A 43 -16.73 -0.17 -2.01
C PHE A 43 -16.81 0.91 -0.92
N ALA A 44 -15.86 1.84 -0.83
CA ALA A 44 -15.77 2.80 0.28
C ALA A 44 -17.05 3.63 0.46
N LYS A 45 -17.66 4.10 -0.64
CA LYS A 45 -18.88 4.95 -0.59
C LYS A 45 -20.13 4.21 -0.14
N SER A 46 -20.21 2.91 -0.38
CA SER A 46 -21.37 2.06 -0.03
C SER A 46 -21.15 1.28 1.25
N CYS A 47 -19.99 1.43 1.89
CA CYS A 47 -19.63 0.70 3.09
C CYS A 47 -20.51 1.10 4.27
N LYS A 48 -21.16 0.10 4.88
CA LYS A 48 -21.79 0.24 6.19
C LYS A 48 -20.76 -0.14 7.27
N ASN A 49 -20.81 0.49 8.44
CA ASN A 49 -19.89 0.24 9.57
C ASN A 49 -18.40 0.44 9.20
N SER A 50 -18.10 1.56 8.52
CA SER A 50 -16.73 1.91 8.10
C SER A 50 -15.75 2.05 9.26
N LYS A 51 -16.25 2.40 10.46
CA LYS A 51 -15.43 2.65 11.66
C LYS A 51 -14.65 1.43 12.16
N ASP A 52 -15.10 0.22 11.81
CA ASP A 52 -14.48 -1.03 12.24
C ASP A 52 -13.63 -1.65 11.11
N LYS A 53 -13.49 -0.96 9.97
CA LYS A 53 -12.86 -1.50 8.77
C LYS A 53 -11.60 -0.77 8.38
N CYS A 54 -10.65 -1.54 7.83
CA CYS A 54 -9.47 -1.02 7.14
C CYS A 54 -9.75 -0.92 5.64
N LEU A 55 -9.47 0.23 5.05
CA LEU A 55 -9.64 0.47 3.62
C LEU A 55 -8.36 0.08 2.87
N HIS A 56 -8.45 -0.79 1.85
CA HIS A 56 -7.30 -1.22 1.04
C HIS A 56 -7.42 -0.83 -0.44
N PHE A 57 -6.27 -0.89 -1.15
CA PHE A 57 -6.13 -0.54 -2.57
C PHE A 57 -5.57 -1.67 -3.42
N TYR A 58 -5.76 -2.94 -3.03
CA TYR A 58 -5.45 -4.10 -3.87
C TYR A 58 -6.46 -4.21 -5.01
N LEU A 59 -6.37 -3.25 -5.92
CA LEU A 59 -7.25 -2.96 -7.05
C LEU A 59 -6.39 -2.46 -8.20
N ASP A 60 -6.96 -2.41 -9.42
CA ASP A 60 -6.28 -1.75 -10.54
C ASP A 60 -6.08 -0.26 -10.28
N ASP A 61 -4.92 0.28 -10.61
CA ASP A 61 -4.50 1.66 -10.33
C ASP A 61 -5.51 2.72 -10.77
N TYR A 62 -6.18 2.50 -11.92
CA TYR A 62 -7.17 3.47 -12.45
C TYR A 62 -8.35 3.70 -11.50
N GLN A 63 -8.67 2.73 -10.63
CA GLN A 63 -9.79 2.83 -9.69
C GLN A 63 -9.53 3.85 -8.57
N PHE A 64 -8.26 4.11 -8.25
CA PHE A 64 -7.87 5.01 -7.16
C PHE A 64 -6.91 6.14 -7.56
N THR A 65 -6.45 6.23 -8.81
CA THR A 65 -5.61 7.36 -9.28
C THR A 65 -6.22 8.74 -9.01
N ARG A 66 -7.55 8.82 -8.94
CA ARG A 66 -8.27 10.05 -8.55
C ARG A 66 -7.88 10.60 -7.17
N LEU A 67 -7.36 9.76 -6.26
CA LEU A 67 -6.86 10.18 -4.95
C LEU A 67 -5.62 11.07 -5.09
N TRP A 68 -4.72 10.72 -6.01
CA TRP A 68 -3.57 11.55 -6.35
C TRP A 68 -3.96 12.86 -7.02
N ASN A 69 -4.91 12.81 -7.95
CA ASN A 69 -5.33 13.98 -8.73
C ASN A 69 -6.08 15.00 -7.89
N ARG A 70 -6.87 14.57 -6.91
CA ARG A 70 -7.71 15.43 -6.05
C ARG A 70 -7.74 14.93 -4.60
N PRO A 71 -6.60 14.95 -3.89
CA PRO A 71 -6.49 14.31 -2.58
C PRO A 71 -7.47 14.88 -1.54
N ASN A 72 -7.71 16.19 -1.55
CA ASN A 72 -8.61 16.85 -0.61
C ASN A 72 -10.05 16.34 -0.67
N ASN A 73 -10.51 15.93 -1.87
CA ASN A 73 -11.90 15.50 -2.07
C ASN A 73 -12.21 14.16 -1.36
N TYR A 74 -11.22 13.45 -0.92
CA TYR A 74 -11.38 12.11 -0.35
C TYR A 74 -11.05 12.01 1.14
N ILE A 75 -10.55 13.07 1.76
CA ILE A 75 -10.23 13.09 3.20
C ILE A 75 -11.45 12.70 4.02
N ASN A 76 -12.60 13.36 3.81
CA ASN A 76 -13.83 13.07 4.55
C ASN A 76 -14.36 11.64 4.35
N LEU A 77 -14.12 11.04 3.18
CA LEU A 77 -14.52 9.66 2.93
C LEU A 77 -13.60 8.69 3.67
N ILE A 78 -12.28 8.89 3.54
CA ILE A 78 -11.26 7.98 4.10
C ILE A 78 -11.25 8.06 5.63
N SER A 79 -11.45 9.24 6.22
CA SER A 79 -11.49 9.44 7.67
C SER A 79 -12.65 8.74 8.38
N GLN A 80 -13.62 8.20 7.64
CA GLN A 80 -14.71 7.40 8.22
C GLN A 80 -14.28 5.99 8.60
N PHE A 81 -13.12 5.53 8.07
CA PHE A 81 -12.61 4.19 8.33
C PHE A 81 -11.70 4.17 9.57
N SER A 82 -11.58 2.99 10.20
CA SER A 82 -10.67 2.78 11.33
C SER A 82 -9.23 3.12 10.95
N CYS A 83 -8.84 2.71 9.76
CA CYS A 83 -7.54 2.98 9.15
C CYS A 83 -7.61 2.80 7.63
N VAL A 84 -6.53 3.16 6.96
CA VAL A 84 -6.39 2.99 5.51
C VAL A 84 -5.01 2.43 5.18
N CYS A 85 -4.91 1.54 4.20
CA CYS A 85 -3.64 1.13 3.64
C CYS A 85 -3.06 2.24 2.76
N SER A 86 -1.75 2.40 2.67
CA SER A 86 -1.18 3.22 1.61
C SER A 86 -1.53 2.63 0.24
N PRO A 87 -1.72 3.44 -0.81
CA PRO A 87 -2.15 2.95 -2.12
C PRO A 87 -1.18 1.95 -2.73
N ASP A 88 -1.69 0.85 -3.28
CA ASP A 88 -0.89 -0.19 -3.93
C ASP A 88 -0.66 0.14 -5.42
N TYR A 89 0.06 1.24 -5.70
CA TYR A 89 0.43 1.56 -7.06
C TYR A 89 1.37 0.52 -7.64
N SER A 90 1.08 0.09 -8.87
CA SER A 90 1.79 -1.00 -9.54
C SER A 90 3.28 -0.68 -9.78
N LEU A 91 4.13 -1.64 -9.42
CA LEU A 91 5.57 -1.63 -9.67
C LEU A 91 5.95 -2.77 -10.65
N TYR A 92 5.28 -2.82 -11.82
CA TYR A 92 5.54 -3.87 -12.80
C TYR A 92 6.99 -3.81 -13.32
N THR A 93 7.60 -4.99 -13.51
CA THR A 93 9.01 -5.11 -13.94
C THR A 93 9.26 -4.59 -15.35
N ASP A 94 8.22 -4.47 -16.17
CA ASP A 94 8.25 -3.91 -17.53
C ASP A 94 7.97 -2.39 -17.57
N PHE A 95 7.65 -1.78 -16.41
CA PHE A 95 7.53 -0.34 -16.33
C PHE A 95 8.92 0.32 -16.35
N PRO A 96 9.08 1.47 -17.05
CA PRO A 96 10.27 2.31 -16.89
C PRO A 96 10.54 2.59 -15.40
N LYS A 97 11.80 2.52 -14.98
CA LYS A 97 12.20 2.76 -13.57
C LYS A 97 11.66 4.09 -13.02
N ALA A 98 11.66 5.14 -13.83
CA ALA A 98 11.11 6.44 -13.45
C ALA A 98 9.62 6.37 -13.06
N ILE A 99 8.82 5.55 -13.76
CA ILE A 99 7.40 5.34 -13.44
C ILE A 99 7.25 4.53 -12.15
N GLN A 100 8.09 3.52 -11.92
CA GLN A 100 8.07 2.74 -10.69
C GLN A 100 8.40 3.63 -9.48
N ILE A 101 9.45 4.45 -9.56
CA ILE A 101 9.85 5.39 -8.50
C ILE A 101 8.74 6.43 -8.26
N TYR A 102 8.15 6.97 -9.33
CA TYR A 102 7.02 7.90 -9.23
C TYR A 102 5.80 7.25 -8.56
N ASN A 103 5.49 6.00 -8.86
CA ASN A 103 4.42 5.24 -8.21
C ASN A 103 4.69 5.07 -6.72
N HIS A 104 5.92 4.75 -6.34
CA HIS A 104 6.35 4.65 -4.95
C HIS A 104 6.25 6.01 -4.24
N TYR A 105 6.74 7.09 -4.86
CA TYR A 105 6.64 8.45 -4.32
C TYR A 105 5.19 8.85 -4.05
N ARG A 106 4.28 8.71 -5.03
CA ARG A 106 2.88 9.12 -4.85
C ARG A 106 2.11 8.26 -3.85
N LYS A 107 2.47 6.97 -3.69
CA LYS A 107 1.98 6.11 -2.60
C LYS A 107 2.31 6.73 -1.24
N HIS A 108 3.57 7.05 -1.04
CA HIS A 108 4.09 7.62 0.19
C HIS A 108 3.54 9.03 0.47
N TRP A 109 3.47 9.86 -0.57
CA TRP A 109 2.90 11.19 -0.45
C TRP A 109 1.46 11.15 0.04
N LEU A 110 0.61 10.29 -0.53
CA LEU A 110 -0.78 10.14 -0.12
C LEU A 110 -0.89 9.63 1.32
N ALA A 111 -0.07 8.66 1.69
CA ALA A 111 -0.03 8.14 3.05
C ALA A 111 0.35 9.21 4.08
N ALA A 112 1.44 9.94 3.84
CA ALA A 112 1.87 11.05 4.70
C ALA A 112 0.83 12.17 4.75
N TYR A 113 0.17 12.45 3.62
CA TYR A 113 -0.89 13.44 3.53
C TYR A 113 -2.12 13.04 4.38
N TRP A 114 -2.52 11.76 4.35
CA TRP A 114 -3.59 11.26 5.19
C TRP A 114 -3.22 11.31 6.68
N GLN A 115 -1.99 10.97 7.04
CA GLN A 115 -1.51 11.09 8.42
C GLN A 115 -1.48 12.55 8.89
N LEU A 116 -1.18 13.51 8.02
CA LEU A 116 -1.29 14.94 8.32
C LEU A 116 -2.72 15.35 8.70
N HIS A 117 -3.73 14.66 8.15
CA HIS A 117 -5.15 14.85 8.47
C HIS A 117 -5.65 13.94 9.61
N GLY A 118 -4.75 13.31 10.37
CA GLY A 118 -5.11 12.47 11.53
C GLY A 118 -5.66 11.08 11.15
N ILE A 119 -5.53 10.66 9.89
CA ILE A 119 -5.97 9.35 9.43
C ILE A 119 -4.84 8.34 9.69
N LYS A 120 -5.17 7.23 10.35
CA LYS A 120 -4.22 6.14 10.60
C LYS A 120 -3.92 5.36 9.32
N VAL A 121 -2.63 5.11 9.05
CA VAL A 121 -2.18 4.45 7.81
C VAL A 121 -1.43 3.16 8.10
N ILE A 122 -1.79 2.08 7.43
CA ILE A 122 -1.00 0.85 7.33
C ILE A 122 -0.18 0.92 6.04
N PRO A 123 1.17 0.84 6.12
CA PRO A 123 2.00 0.78 4.93
C PRO A 123 1.69 -0.45 4.07
N THR A 124 1.45 -0.26 2.79
CA THR A 124 1.43 -1.31 1.78
C THR A 124 2.83 -1.46 1.21
N ILE A 125 3.47 -2.59 1.48
CA ILE A 125 4.82 -2.85 0.99
C ILE A 125 4.72 -3.59 -0.33
N ASN A 126 5.37 -3.05 -1.34
CA ASN A 126 5.47 -3.63 -2.67
C ASN A 126 6.86 -3.36 -3.27
N TRP A 127 7.25 -4.19 -4.21
CA TRP A 127 8.53 -4.16 -4.91
C TRP A 127 8.37 -4.65 -6.34
N SER A 128 9.38 -4.43 -7.16
CA SER A 128 9.48 -4.92 -8.53
C SER A 128 10.52 -6.05 -8.61
N ASP A 129 11.67 -5.77 -9.13
CA ASP A 129 12.83 -6.65 -9.19
C ASP A 129 13.87 -6.29 -8.11
N LYS A 130 15.04 -6.95 -8.15
CA LYS A 130 16.14 -6.69 -7.19
C LYS A 130 16.67 -5.26 -7.24
N ASP A 131 16.64 -4.61 -8.39
CA ASP A 131 17.09 -3.23 -8.53
C ASP A 131 16.17 -2.27 -7.77
N SER A 132 14.90 -2.61 -7.64
CA SER A 132 13.95 -1.82 -6.88
C SER A 132 14.25 -1.79 -5.37
N PHE A 133 14.98 -2.79 -4.85
CA PHE A 133 15.33 -2.84 -3.42
C PHE A 133 16.19 -1.66 -2.97
N ALA A 134 16.84 -0.96 -3.90
CA ALA A 134 17.59 0.24 -3.58
C ALA A 134 16.72 1.40 -3.06
N TRP A 135 15.41 1.38 -3.35
CA TRP A 135 14.51 2.49 -3.04
C TRP A 135 13.10 2.08 -2.57
N CYS A 136 12.59 0.88 -2.91
CA CYS A 136 11.18 0.53 -2.64
C CYS A 136 10.84 0.32 -1.16
N PHE A 137 11.83 0.38 -0.28
CA PHE A 137 11.67 0.36 1.17
C PHE A 137 11.96 1.73 1.81
N ASP A 138 12.36 2.72 1.02
CA ASP A 138 12.55 4.08 1.53
C ASP A 138 11.21 4.66 1.99
N GLY A 139 11.24 5.38 3.11
CA GLY A 139 10.05 5.97 3.71
C GLY A 139 9.13 5.00 4.45
N GLU A 140 9.38 3.69 4.41
CA GLU A 140 8.59 2.69 5.14
C GLU A 140 9.03 2.59 6.61
N PRO A 141 8.09 2.47 7.56
CA PRO A 141 8.43 2.39 8.99
C PRO A 141 8.93 1.00 9.37
N LYS A 142 9.95 0.96 10.24
CA LYS A 142 10.43 -0.28 10.87
C LYS A 142 9.55 -0.68 12.06
N ASN A 143 9.51 -2.01 12.35
CA ASN A 143 8.78 -2.58 13.49
C ASN A 143 7.31 -2.14 13.52
N ALA A 144 6.67 -2.06 12.35
CA ALA A 144 5.28 -1.65 12.18
C ALA A 144 4.37 -2.82 11.79
N THR A 145 3.07 -2.59 11.86
CA THR A 145 2.11 -3.40 11.11
C THR A 145 2.17 -2.97 9.65
N VAL A 146 2.36 -3.93 8.74
CA VAL A 146 2.41 -3.69 7.29
C VAL A 146 1.39 -4.56 6.57
N THR A 147 1.06 -4.22 5.34
CA THR A 147 0.25 -5.08 4.48
C THR A 147 0.96 -5.37 3.16
N ILE A 148 0.81 -6.59 2.66
CA ILE A 148 1.35 -7.06 1.38
C ILE A 148 0.32 -7.89 0.64
N SER A 149 0.53 -8.09 -0.67
CA SER A 149 -0.32 -8.97 -1.48
C SER A 149 0.52 -9.93 -2.31
N SER A 150 0.07 -11.19 -2.37
CA SER A 150 0.62 -12.20 -3.29
C SER A 150 -0.18 -12.33 -4.60
N VAL A 151 -1.27 -11.58 -4.74
CA VAL A 151 -2.16 -11.67 -5.91
C VAL A 151 -1.38 -11.39 -7.19
N GLY A 152 -1.53 -12.27 -8.19
CA GLY A 152 -0.85 -12.16 -9.48
C GLY A 152 0.61 -12.63 -9.52
N THR A 153 1.20 -13.05 -8.39
CA THR A 153 2.62 -13.45 -8.32
C THR A 153 2.85 -14.96 -8.21
N GLN A 154 1.83 -15.75 -7.85
CA GLN A 154 2.04 -17.16 -7.49
C GLN A 154 1.93 -18.15 -8.66
N ASN A 155 1.32 -17.77 -9.78
CA ASN A 155 1.07 -18.65 -10.93
C ASN A 155 2.23 -18.71 -11.94
N ASP A 156 3.28 -17.93 -11.74
CA ASP A 156 4.46 -17.86 -12.59
C ASP A 156 5.71 -18.02 -11.74
N LYS A 157 6.64 -18.88 -12.19
CA LYS A 157 7.87 -19.20 -11.40
C LYS A 157 8.77 -17.99 -11.19
N ILE A 158 8.89 -17.11 -12.20
CA ILE A 158 9.75 -15.92 -12.12
C ILE A 158 9.11 -14.89 -11.18
N LYS A 159 7.82 -14.62 -11.36
CA LYS A 159 7.08 -13.69 -10.49
C LYS A 159 7.10 -14.16 -9.03
N ARG A 160 6.92 -15.47 -8.81
CA ARG A 160 6.99 -16.07 -7.48
C ARG A 160 8.38 -15.92 -6.86
N LEU A 161 9.44 -16.15 -7.64
CA LEU A 161 10.81 -15.96 -7.17
C LEU A 161 11.08 -14.50 -6.77
N LEU A 162 10.69 -13.54 -7.61
CA LEU A 162 10.83 -12.10 -7.33
C LEU A 162 10.03 -11.71 -6.08
N PHE A 163 8.82 -12.26 -5.91
CA PHE A 163 8.01 -12.03 -4.72
C PHE A 163 8.73 -12.50 -3.46
N LEU A 164 9.26 -13.73 -3.45
CA LEU A 164 9.95 -14.29 -2.28
C LEU A 164 11.24 -13.53 -1.94
N GLN A 165 12.01 -13.12 -2.96
CA GLN A 165 13.23 -12.33 -2.74
C GLN A 165 12.92 -10.96 -2.10
N GLY A 166 11.87 -10.29 -2.58
CA GLY A 166 11.45 -9.02 -1.98
C GLY A 166 10.83 -9.21 -0.59
N TYR A 167 10.14 -10.33 -0.35
CA TYR A 167 9.64 -10.68 0.97
C TYR A 167 10.76 -10.82 2.00
N ASP A 168 11.81 -11.56 1.66
CA ASP A 168 13.00 -11.72 2.53
C ASP A 168 13.68 -10.37 2.79
N GLU A 169 13.80 -9.53 1.76
CA GLU A 169 14.41 -8.21 1.89
C GLU A 169 13.54 -7.28 2.75
N MET A 170 12.21 -7.33 2.62
CA MET A 170 11.27 -6.63 3.50
C MET A 170 11.46 -7.06 4.96
N MET A 171 11.49 -8.38 5.22
CA MET A 171 11.68 -8.92 6.57
C MET A 171 12.98 -8.43 7.19
N LYS A 172 14.07 -8.44 6.41
CA LYS A 172 15.40 -8.00 6.85
C LYS A 172 15.46 -6.49 7.14
N ARG A 173 14.84 -5.65 6.31
CA ARG A 173 14.96 -4.19 6.43
C ARG A 173 13.97 -3.57 7.37
N LEU A 174 12.72 -4.05 7.35
CA LEU A 174 11.61 -3.43 8.07
C LEU A 174 11.29 -4.13 9.39
N GLU A 175 11.66 -5.41 9.55
CA GLU A 175 11.39 -6.20 10.76
C GLU A 175 9.92 -6.06 11.22
N PRO A 176 8.93 -6.33 10.34
CA PRO A 176 7.53 -5.98 10.63
C PRO A 176 7.01 -6.73 11.85
N LYS A 177 6.37 -5.99 12.76
CA LYS A 177 5.73 -6.54 13.97
C LYS A 177 4.56 -7.46 13.63
N LYS A 178 3.83 -7.13 12.56
CA LYS A 178 2.67 -7.85 12.06
C LYS A 178 2.54 -7.63 10.56
N ILE A 179 2.20 -8.68 9.83
CA ILE A 179 2.00 -8.65 8.37
C ILE A 179 0.54 -9.03 8.09
N ILE A 180 -0.21 -8.11 7.50
CA ILE A 180 -1.54 -8.39 6.96
C ILE A 180 -1.33 -8.86 5.52
N PHE A 181 -1.59 -10.12 5.26
CA PHE A 181 -1.29 -10.78 4.02
C PHE A 181 -2.57 -10.96 3.18
N TYR A 182 -2.68 -10.23 2.08
CA TYR A 182 -3.83 -10.29 1.18
C TYR A 182 -3.60 -11.34 0.08
N GLY A 183 -4.38 -12.41 0.11
CA GLY A 183 -4.28 -13.54 -0.81
C GLY A 183 -3.66 -14.80 -0.19
N GLU A 184 -3.16 -15.69 -1.05
CA GLU A 184 -2.52 -16.93 -0.62
C GLU A 184 -1.12 -16.69 -0.05
N ILE A 185 -0.83 -17.32 1.09
CA ILE A 185 0.49 -17.22 1.75
C ILE A 185 1.38 -18.32 1.20
N PRO A 186 2.47 -17.98 0.47
CA PRO A 186 3.49 -18.96 0.12
C PRO A 186 4.08 -19.62 1.38
N LYS A 187 4.36 -20.92 1.31
CA LYS A 187 4.89 -21.69 2.46
C LYS A 187 6.25 -21.21 2.97
N GLU A 188 6.99 -20.47 2.14
CA GLU A 188 8.29 -19.89 2.46
C GLU A 188 8.15 -18.58 3.25
N CYS A 189 6.98 -17.96 3.28
CA CYS A 189 6.74 -16.76 4.05
C CYS A 189 6.67 -17.07 5.54
N TYR A 190 7.30 -16.24 6.36
CA TYR A 190 7.42 -16.40 7.80
C TYR A 190 7.17 -15.09 8.55
N GLY A 191 6.99 -15.14 9.84
CA GLY A 191 6.71 -13.99 10.71
C GLY A 191 5.32 -14.02 11.31
N ASN A 192 4.90 -12.91 11.92
CA ASN A 192 3.57 -12.76 12.50
C ASN A 192 2.56 -12.37 11.42
N ILE A 193 2.02 -13.35 10.70
CA ILE A 193 1.18 -13.17 9.53
C ILE A 193 -0.30 -13.36 9.89
N VAL A 194 -1.14 -12.41 9.47
CA VAL A 194 -2.60 -12.51 9.48
C VAL A 194 -3.09 -12.51 8.04
N ARG A 195 -3.70 -13.62 7.62
CA ARG A 195 -4.23 -13.77 6.25
C ARG A 195 -5.56 -13.05 6.09
N VAL A 196 -5.68 -12.33 4.99
CA VAL A 196 -6.94 -11.80 4.46
C VAL A 196 -7.19 -12.43 3.09
N LYS A 197 -8.35 -13.06 2.91
CA LYS A 197 -8.73 -13.65 1.61
C LYS A 197 -8.86 -12.56 0.56
N ALA A 198 -8.23 -12.77 -0.61
CA ALA A 198 -8.40 -11.89 -1.75
C ALA A 198 -9.83 -11.95 -2.30
N PHE A 199 -10.28 -10.88 -2.95
CA PHE A 199 -11.63 -10.79 -3.50
C PHE A 199 -11.95 -11.94 -4.46
N GLN A 200 -10.98 -12.33 -5.31
CA GLN A 200 -11.13 -13.45 -6.23
C GLN A 200 -11.32 -14.81 -5.54
N GLU A 201 -10.71 -15.00 -4.37
CA GLU A 201 -10.86 -16.22 -3.58
C GLU A 201 -12.28 -16.31 -3.00
N LYS A 202 -12.80 -15.20 -2.46
CA LYS A 202 -14.16 -15.10 -1.95
C LYS A 202 -15.21 -15.45 -3.02
N PHE A 203 -15.00 -15.02 -4.26
CA PHE A 203 -15.91 -15.35 -5.38
C PHE A 203 -15.86 -16.81 -5.83
N ARG A 204 -14.70 -17.47 -5.72
CA ARG A 204 -14.59 -18.90 -6.06
C ARG A 204 -15.32 -19.77 -5.07
N GLU A 205 -15.28 -19.43 -3.79
CA GLU A 205 -16.00 -20.17 -2.73
C GLU A 205 -17.53 -20.10 -2.92
N VAL A 206 -18.07 -18.91 -3.15
CA VAL A 206 -19.53 -18.73 -3.39
C VAL A 206 -20.01 -19.58 -4.57
N LYS A 207 -19.23 -19.70 -5.66
CA LYS A 207 -19.59 -20.54 -6.83
C LYS A 207 -19.48 -22.05 -6.56
N LEU A 208 -18.74 -22.47 -5.54
CA LEU A 208 -18.63 -23.89 -5.14
C LEU A 208 -19.77 -24.31 -4.23
N ASP A 209 -20.26 -23.40 -3.37
CA ASP A 209 -21.38 -23.63 -2.46
C ASP A 209 -22.75 -23.60 -3.18
N GLU A 210 -22.81 -23.04 -4.39
CA GLU A 210 -24.01 -23.01 -5.25
C GLU A 210 -24.12 -24.22 -6.23
N ARG A 211 -23.21 -25.20 -6.14
CA ARG A 211 -23.20 -26.43 -6.95
C ARG A 211 -23.45 -27.65 -6.10
#